data_d46c40f93b2aac09df806deea593c922
#
_entry.id   d46c40f93b2aac09df806deea593c922
#
_cell.length_a   1.000
_cell.length_b   1.000
_cell.length_c   1.000
_cell.angle_alpha   90.00
_cell.angle_beta   90.00
_cell.angle_gamma   90.00
#
_symmetry.space_group_name_H-M   'P 1'
#
loop_
_entity.id
_entity.type
_entity.pdbx_description
1 polymer ?
#
loop_
_entity_poly.entity_id
_entity_poly.type
_entity_poly.pdbx_seq_one_letter_code
_entity_poly.pdbx_strand_id
1 'polypeptide(L)'
;MKLLTGFLLAVGCATTVGAGTLYFGAYPNSILVFDEATGKVIDRVKLDTGLPTGLKLSYDQKKIYVTTNDKSGIEVFDVATHKILKKFTLNSETKKFRFTGGTADPQDKFFYTVTTELTRQIDRYEVGKPKYTAIDLNDGKIVKSVEVPTDEEGFVTGYRGASFEISPDGKYLYQFRDAVIILSTDDFKEVAKIDMAKPDDQGMEQIGFGMSLDTIGEPGYFVSMFNTSDPIVHNKIFGFAKFDLTKRTVEYKPIGPAPPTMAGLQVAPDKKSAYTIVTQGSLGNKRCEIWAFDLNSTRITKTQEVGCRSRFTFAMSADGKKLYIYGAGFEFDVYDAATLQFQKKWDTGNDVTMGGLIALP
;
A
#
# COMPACT_ATOMS: atom_id res chain seq x y z
N MET A 1 51.51 45.97 2.78
CA MET A 1 50.39 45.39 3.55
C MET A 1 49.54 44.60 2.51
N LYS A 2 49.75 43.28 2.38
CA LYS A 2 49.04 42.45 1.41
C LYS A 2 47.97 41.68 2.17
N LEU A 3 46.69 41.93 1.86
CA LEU A 3 45.56 41.13 2.36
C LEU A 3 45.51 39.85 1.53
N LEU A 4 45.65 38.69 2.20
CA LEU A 4 45.30 37.37 1.67
C LEU A 4 43.81 37.16 1.93
N THR A 5 43.01 37.11 0.86
CA THR A 5 41.63 36.68 0.89
C THR A 5 41.57 35.14 0.77
N GLY A 6 41.32 34.47 1.88
CA GLY A 6 41.10 33.01 1.90
C GLY A 6 39.71 32.63 1.37
N PHE A 7 39.68 31.90 0.28
CA PHE A 7 38.45 31.28 -0.26
C PHE A 7 38.21 29.97 0.51
N LEU A 8 37.17 29.95 1.36
CA LEU A 8 36.65 28.70 1.93
C LEU A 8 35.79 28.00 0.86
N LEU A 9 36.31 26.93 0.30
CA LEU A 9 35.50 25.96 -0.45
C LEU A 9 34.65 25.16 0.56
N ALA A 10 33.37 25.43 0.59
CA ALA A 10 32.39 24.57 1.23
C ALA A 10 32.21 23.33 0.33
N VAL A 11 32.86 22.22 0.70
CA VAL A 11 32.58 20.91 0.11
C VAL A 11 31.23 20.46 0.66
N GLY A 12 30.16 20.69 -0.12
CA GLY A 12 28.87 20.09 0.14
C GLY A 12 28.99 18.58 -0.03
N CYS A 13 28.99 17.83 1.04
CA CYS A 13 28.74 16.39 1.01
C CYS A 13 27.35 16.16 0.46
N ALA A 14 27.24 15.93 -0.85
CA ALA A 14 26.07 15.27 -1.40
C ALA A 14 26.06 13.85 -0.82
N THR A 15 25.22 13.59 0.16
CA THR A 15 24.91 12.23 0.59
C THR A 15 24.29 11.53 -0.61
N THR A 16 25.06 10.73 -1.32
CA THR A 16 24.51 9.77 -2.28
C THR A 16 23.62 8.85 -1.45
N VAL A 17 22.29 8.97 -1.60
CA VAL A 17 21.38 7.95 -1.11
C VAL A 17 21.83 6.66 -1.78
N GLY A 18 22.39 5.74 -1.00
CA GLY A 18 22.83 4.43 -1.47
C GLY A 18 21.64 3.62 -1.99
N ALA A 19 21.91 2.54 -2.65
CA ALA A 19 20.89 1.57 -2.98
C ALA A 19 20.21 1.12 -1.68
N GLY A 20 18.86 1.07 -1.69
CA GLY A 20 18.08 0.80 -0.50
C GLY A 20 17.94 -0.68 -0.17
N THR A 21 17.14 -0.95 0.82
CA THR A 21 16.76 -2.29 1.26
C THR A 21 15.27 -2.53 0.99
N LEU A 22 14.96 -3.68 0.38
CA LEU A 22 13.58 -4.10 0.13
C LEU A 22 13.15 -5.13 1.17
N TYR A 23 11.93 -4.95 1.67
CA TYR A 23 11.28 -5.87 2.60
C TYR A 23 10.00 -6.40 1.96
N PHE A 24 9.86 -7.70 1.86
CA PHE A 24 8.68 -8.33 1.27
C PHE A 24 8.45 -9.73 1.83
N GLY A 25 7.20 -10.17 1.74
CA GLY A 25 6.80 -11.48 2.21
C GLY A 25 7.17 -12.60 1.24
N ALA A 26 7.48 -13.80 1.78
CA ALA A 26 7.73 -15.00 0.99
C ALA A 26 7.10 -16.25 1.62
N TYR A 27 6.73 -17.19 0.76
CA TYR A 27 6.24 -18.51 1.15
C TYR A 27 7.37 -19.35 1.79
N PRO A 28 7.10 -20.18 2.79
CA PRO A 28 5.78 -20.37 3.41
C PRO A 28 5.47 -19.33 4.50
N ASN A 29 6.45 -18.74 5.15
CA ASN A 29 6.27 -17.90 6.33
C ASN A 29 7.51 -17.05 6.63
N SER A 30 7.93 -16.23 5.71
CA SER A 30 9.15 -15.41 5.90
C SER A 30 8.96 -13.97 5.42
N ILE A 31 9.70 -13.07 6.06
CA ILE A 31 10.06 -11.78 5.49
C ILE A 31 11.45 -11.90 4.91
N LEU A 32 11.63 -11.48 3.67
CA LEU A 32 12.93 -11.38 3.03
C LEU A 32 13.42 -9.94 3.13
N VAL A 33 14.68 -9.80 3.47
CA VAL A 33 15.43 -8.57 3.42
C VAL A 33 16.37 -8.65 2.22
N PHE A 34 16.20 -7.73 1.29
CA PHE A 34 16.87 -7.78 0.00
C PHE A 34 17.67 -6.50 -0.23
N ASP A 35 18.93 -6.64 -0.55
CA ASP A 35 19.81 -5.51 -0.85
C ASP A 35 19.72 -5.13 -2.34
N GLU A 36 19.27 -3.92 -2.61
CA GLU A 36 19.15 -3.38 -3.96
C GLU A 36 20.49 -3.20 -4.69
N ALA A 37 21.61 -3.02 -3.94
CA ALA A 37 22.93 -2.84 -4.55
C ALA A 37 23.42 -4.14 -5.18
N THR A 38 23.33 -5.23 -4.44
CA THR A 38 23.80 -6.55 -4.87
C THR A 38 22.74 -7.34 -5.62
N GLY A 39 21.46 -7.01 -5.46
CA GLY A 39 20.35 -7.77 -6.03
C GLY A 39 20.19 -9.14 -5.36
N LYS A 40 20.44 -9.24 -4.06
CA LYS A 40 20.42 -10.49 -3.31
C LYS A 40 19.62 -10.39 -2.01
N VAL A 41 19.03 -11.50 -1.61
CA VAL A 41 18.50 -11.68 -0.26
C VAL A 41 19.68 -11.71 0.72
N ILE A 42 19.69 -10.76 1.67
CA ILE A 42 20.76 -10.65 2.69
C ILE A 42 20.29 -11.21 4.04
N ASP A 43 18.96 -11.30 4.25
CA ASP A 43 18.41 -11.90 5.45
C ASP A 43 17.04 -12.53 5.18
N ARG A 44 16.69 -13.53 5.98
CA ARG A 44 15.41 -14.21 5.94
C ARG A 44 14.89 -14.40 7.35
N VAL A 45 13.83 -13.69 7.69
CA VAL A 45 13.22 -13.76 9.02
C VAL A 45 11.98 -14.61 8.98
N LYS A 46 12.04 -15.73 9.71
CA LYS A 46 10.92 -16.66 9.81
C LYS A 46 9.81 -16.07 10.69
N LEU A 47 8.58 -16.17 10.20
CA LEU A 47 7.36 -15.81 10.93
C LEU A 47 6.78 -17.06 11.61
N ASP A 48 6.27 -16.89 12.83
CA ASP A 48 5.66 -17.98 13.60
C ASP A 48 4.15 -18.07 13.39
N THR A 49 3.53 -16.98 12.92
CA THR A 49 2.08 -16.93 12.72
C THR A 49 1.62 -17.26 11.30
N GLY A 50 2.56 -17.49 10.37
CA GLY A 50 2.28 -18.09 9.07
C GLY A 50 2.63 -17.20 7.86
N LEU A 51 1.96 -17.45 6.74
CA LEU A 51 2.21 -16.77 5.47
C LEU A 51 1.90 -15.27 5.57
N PRO A 52 2.86 -14.39 5.25
CA PRO A 52 2.62 -12.95 5.23
C PRO A 52 1.66 -12.56 4.09
N THR A 53 0.59 -11.87 4.45
CA THR A 53 -0.46 -11.41 3.52
C THR A 53 -0.55 -9.91 3.38
N GLY A 54 0.04 -9.16 4.33
CA GLY A 54 0.11 -7.71 4.29
C GLY A 54 1.29 -7.20 5.09
N LEU A 55 1.96 -6.19 4.54
CA LEU A 55 3.03 -5.45 5.18
C LEU A 55 2.62 -3.98 5.27
N LYS A 56 2.67 -3.42 6.47
CA LYS A 56 2.41 -1.99 6.70
C LYS A 56 3.57 -1.38 7.48
N LEU A 57 4.14 -0.32 6.96
CA LEU A 57 5.22 0.41 7.62
C LEU A 57 4.65 1.23 8.78
N SER A 58 5.38 1.30 9.91
CA SER A 58 5.04 2.21 11.01
C SER A 58 5.26 3.66 10.60
N TYR A 59 4.59 4.57 11.30
CA TYR A 59 4.66 6.00 10.99
C TYR A 59 6.09 6.56 11.11
N ASP A 60 6.88 6.07 12.06
CA ASP A 60 8.29 6.41 12.26
C ASP A 60 9.27 5.63 11.37
N GLN A 61 8.75 4.76 10.50
CA GLN A 61 9.49 3.91 9.55
C GLN A 61 10.48 2.91 10.20
N LYS A 62 10.36 2.64 11.49
CA LYS A 62 11.26 1.73 12.20
C LYS A 62 10.73 0.32 12.32
N LYS A 63 9.46 0.10 12.08
CA LYS A 63 8.80 -1.20 12.21
C LYS A 63 7.96 -1.53 10.99
N ILE A 64 7.82 -2.81 10.72
CA ILE A 64 6.88 -3.33 9.74
C ILE A 64 5.88 -4.23 10.48
N TYR A 65 4.60 -3.91 10.36
CA TYR A 65 3.50 -4.75 10.82
C TYR A 65 3.16 -5.75 9.76
N VAL A 66 3.31 -7.03 10.09
CA VAL A 66 3.10 -8.15 9.18
C VAL A 66 1.84 -8.87 9.60
N THR A 67 0.81 -8.81 8.77
CA THR A 67 -0.38 -9.65 8.95
C THR A 67 -0.18 -10.99 8.28
N THR A 68 -0.62 -12.07 8.92
CA THR A 68 -0.44 -13.44 8.43
C THR A 68 -1.75 -14.20 8.33
N ASN A 69 -1.79 -15.23 7.50
CA ASN A 69 -3.01 -15.96 7.16
C ASN A 69 -3.23 -17.24 8.00
N ASP A 70 -2.19 -18.06 8.25
CA ASP A 70 -2.39 -19.40 8.82
C ASP A 70 -2.91 -19.38 10.26
N LYS A 71 -2.29 -18.56 11.11
CA LYS A 71 -2.70 -18.38 12.50
C LYS A 71 -3.43 -17.06 12.72
N SER A 72 -3.68 -16.30 11.66
CA SER A 72 -4.30 -14.97 11.71
C SER A 72 -3.63 -14.12 12.78
N GLY A 73 -2.36 -13.87 12.57
CA GLY A 73 -1.49 -13.19 13.52
C GLY A 73 -1.02 -11.84 12.99
N ILE A 74 -0.44 -11.10 13.90
CA ILE A 74 0.35 -9.90 13.61
C ILE A 74 1.74 -10.11 14.21
N GLU A 75 2.77 -9.90 13.38
CA GLU A 75 4.15 -9.87 13.84
C GLU A 75 4.73 -8.49 13.61
N VAL A 76 5.43 -7.97 14.60
CA VAL A 76 6.08 -6.66 14.54
C VAL A 76 7.55 -6.88 14.25
N PHE A 77 7.96 -6.52 13.05
CA PHE A 77 9.34 -6.66 12.57
C PHE A 77 10.08 -5.33 12.80
N ASP A 78 11.28 -5.39 13.34
CA ASP A 78 12.17 -4.24 13.52
C ASP A 78 13.10 -4.08 12.31
N VAL A 79 13.03 -2.91 11.68
CA VAL A 79 13.77 -2.61 10.44
C VAL A 79 15.30 -2.61 10.66
N ALA A 80 15.75 -2.09 11.80
CA ALA A 80 17.18 -1.92 12.04
C ALA A 80 17.90 -3.21 12.43
N THR A 81 17.22 -4.10 13.17
CA THR A 81 17.82 -5.33 13.70
C THR A 81 17.38 -6.59 12.95
N HIS A 82 16.42 -6.50 12.04
CA HIS A 82 15.77 -7.60 11.34
C HIS A 82 15.20 -8.67 12.29
N LYS A 83 14.65 -8.26 13.43
CA LYS A 83 14.09 -9.19 14.43
C LYS A 83 12.59 -8.98 14.61
N ILE A 84 11.91 -10.06 14.96
CA ILE A 84 10.54 -9.98 15.42
C ILE A 84 10.53 -9.50 16.87
N LEU A 85 9.99 -8.30 17.10
CA LEU A 85 9.87 -7.69 18.43
C LEU A 85 8.70 -8.26 19.20
N LYS A 86 7.57 -8.50 18.51
CA LYS A 86 6.32 -8.99 19.07
C LYS A 86 5.61 -9.88 18.07
N LYS A 87 4.88 -10.85 18.58
CA LYS A 87 4.02 -11.73 17.80
C LYS A 87 2.81 -12.13 18.62
N PHE A 88 1.66 -12.10 18.00
CA PHE A 88 0.42 -12.54 18.64
C PHE A 88 -0.58 -13.06 17.60
N THR A 89 -1.49 -13.89 18.06
CA THR A 89 -2.61 -14.40 17.30
C THR A 89 -3.88 -14.31 18.14
N LEU A 90 -4.99 -14.05 17.49
CA LEU A 90 -6.30 -14.08 18.12
C LEU A 90 -6.90 -15.49 18.11
N ASN A 91 -6.27 -16.44 17.42
CA ASN A 91 -6.76 -17.81 17.32
C ASN A 91 -6.67 -18.55 18.65
N SER A 92 -7.65 -19.42 18.91
CA SER A 92 -7.69 -20.37 20.01
C SER A 92 -8.04 -21.77 19.48
N GLU A 93 -8.24 -22.75 20.36
CA GLU A 93 -8.65 -24.09 19.98
C GLU A 93 -9.99 -24.15 19.24
N THR A 94 -10.93 -23.28 19.62
CA THR A 94 -12.28 -23.24 19.07
C THR A 94 -12.56 -22.05 18.16
N LYS A 95 -11.69 -21.04 18.12
CA LYS A 95 -11.90 -19.81 17.36
C LYS A 95 -10.75 -19.55 16.42
N LYS A 96 -11.07 -19.16 15.21
CA LYS A 96 -10.15 -18.60 14.23
C LYS A 96 -10.61 -17.21 13.85
N PHE A 97 -9.65 -16.33 13.56
CA PHE A 97 -9.93 -14.99 13.10
C PHE A 97 -9.35 -14.80 11.70
N ARG A 98 -10.08 -14.12 10.83
CA ARG A 98 -9.58 -13.64 9.56
C ARG A 98 -9.40 -12.13 9.69
N PHE A 99 -8.22 -11.65 9.33
CA PHE A 99 -7.94 -10.22 9.21
C PHE A 99 -8.17 -9.75 7.77
N THR A 100 -8.74 -8.57 7.63
CA THR A 100 -8.95 -7.94 6.35
C THR A 100 -8.43 -6.51 6.41
N GLY A 101 -7.30 -6.26 5.74
CA GLY A 101 -6.62 -4.97 5.81
C GLY A 101 -6.04 -4.67 7.19
N GLY A 102 -5.65 -3.44 7.38
CA GLY A 102 -5.22 -2.94 8.69
C GLY A 102 -4.17 -1.84 8.59
N THR A 103 -4.07 -1.06 9.66
CA THR A 103 -3.06 -0.03 9.85
C THR A 103 -2.75 0.15 11.32
N ALA A 104 -1.53 0.52 11.67
CA ALA A 104 -1.18 0.88 13.04
C ALA A 104 -1.46 2.37 13.30
N ASP A 105 -1.70 2.72 14.55
CA ASP A 105 -1.79 4.12 14.93
C ASP A 105 -0.40 4.80 14.85
N PRO A 106 -0.34 6.13 14.70
CA PRO A 106 0.93 6.84 14.59
C PRO A 106 1.83 6.74 15.84
N GLN A 107 1.29 6.33 16.99
CA GLN A 107 2.02 6.14 18.25
C GLN A 107 2.35 4.67 18.54
N ASP A 108 2.06 3.76 17.62
CA ASP A 108 2.29 2.32 17.76
C ASP A 108 1.60 1.67 18.97
N LYS A 109 0.46 2.18 19.38
CA LYS A 109 -0.31 1.62 20.51
C LYS A 109 -1.30 0.57 20.05
N PHE A 110 -2.00 0.84 18.94
CA PHE A 110 -3.06 0.00 18.44
C PHE A 110 -2.85 -0.39 16.98
N PHE A 111 -3.34 -1.56 16.63
CA PHE A 111 -3.51 -1.97 15.25
C PHE A 111 -5.00 -2.06 14.94
N TYR A 112 -5.45 -1.29 13.95
CA TYR A 112 -6.84 -1.25 13.50
C TYR A 112 -7.01 -2.15 12.29
N THR A 113 -8.01 -3.01 12.31
CA THR A 113 -8.29 -3.97 11.22
C THR A 113 -9.77 -4.32 11.21
N VAL A 114 -10.21 -5.05 10.18
CA VAL A 114 -11.48 -5.76 10.22
C VAL A 114 -11.22 -7.22 10.55
N THR A 115 -11.92 -7.75 11.55
CA THR A 115 -11.85 -9.16 11.92
C THR A 115 -13.16 -9.87 11.63
N THR A 116 -13.07 -11.10 11.14
CA THR A 116 -14.20 -12.05 11.08
C THR A 116 -13.84 -13.26 11.93
N GLU A 117 -14.66 -13.54 12.93
CA GLU A 117 -14.49 -14.70 13.81
C GLU A 117 -15.14 -15.93 13.16
N LEU A 118 -14.42 -17.05 13.15
CA LEU A 118 -14.91 -18.36 12.76
C LEU A 118 -14.88 -19.27 13.98
N THR A 119 -16.05 -19.65 14.45
CA THR A 119 -16.18 -20.54 15.62
C THR A 119 -16.33 -22.00 15.16
N ARG A 120 -15.44 -22.86 15.64
CA ARG A 120 -15.48 -24.28 15.33
C ARG A 120 -16.61 -24.94 16.12
N GLN A 121 -17.50 -25.58 15.39
CA GLN A 121 -18.51 -26.51 15.91
C GLN A 121 -18.07 -27.96 15.67
N ILE A 122 -18.88 -28.94 16.07
CA ILE A 122 -18.57 -30.36 15.90
C ILE A 122 -18.48 -30.72 14.40
N ASP A 123 -19.35 -30.17 13.58
CA ASP A 123 -19.57 -30.52 12.17
C ASP A 123 -19.30 -29.39 11.17
N ARG A 124 -19.07 -28.16 11.65
CA ARG A 124 -18.93 -26.97 10.80
C ARG A 124 -18.17 -25.86 11.50
N TYR A 125 -17.87 -24.80 10.73
CA TYR A 125 -17.51 -23.49 11.26
C TYR A 125 -18.70 -22.54 11.13
N GLU A 126 -19.01 -21.84 12.21
CA GLU A 126 -19.88 -20.68 12.17
C GLU A 126 -19.04 -19.44 11.84
N VAL A 127 -19.48 -18.69 10.81
CA VAL A 127 -18.83 -17.45 10.40
C VAL A 127 -19.60 -16.30 11.04
N GLY A 128 -18.94 -15.57 11.93
CA GLY A 128 -19.50 -14.38 12.56
C GLY A 128 -19.51 -13.19 11.61
N LYS A 129 -20.18 -12.13 12.03
CA LYS A 129 -20.16 -10.85 11.31
C LYS A 129 -18.77 -10.22 11.35
N PRO A 130 -18.37 -9.50 10.30
CA PRO A 130 -17.16 -8.71 10.31
C PRO A 130 -17.26 -7.58 11.34
N LYS A 131 -16.12 -7.27 11.98
CA LYS A 131 -16.05 -6.25 13.03
C LYS A 131 -14.87 -5.33 12.79
N TYR A 132 -15.07 -4.03 12.91
CA TYR A 132 -13.98 -3.10 13.13
C TYR A 132 -13.32 -3.41 14.47
N THR A 133 -12.03 -3.60 14.50
CA THR A 133 -11.33 -4.11 15.68
C THR A 133 -10.06 -3.32 15.92
N ALA A 134 -9.86 -2.89 17.16
CA ALA A 134 -8.61 -2.35 17.66
C ALA A 134 -7.91 -3.40 18.53
N ILE A 135 -6.66 -3.68 18.21
CA ILE A 135 -5.81 -4.64 18.91
C ILE A 135 -4.69 -3.84 19.59
N ASP A 136 -4.52 -4.02 20.89
CA ASP A 136 -3.39 -3.43 21.63
C ASP A 136 -2.08 -4.08 21.17
N LEU A 137 -1.16 -3.27 20.69
CA LEU A 137 0.15 -3.74 20.19
C LEU A 137 1.12 -4.13 21.33
N ASN A 138 0.76 -3.94 22.60
CA ASN A 138 1.60 -4.39 23.71
C ASN A 138 1.33 -5.84 24.08
N ASP A 139 0.06 -6.23 24.17
CA ASP A 139 -0.33 -7.57 24.63
C ASP A 139 -1.08 -8.40 23.59
N GLY A 140 -1.38 -7.83 22.42
CA GLY A 140 -2.06 -8.52 21.33
C GLY A 140 -3.55 -8.78 21.57
N LYS A 141 -4.17 -8.11 22.53
CA LYS A 141 -5.59 -8.30 22.84
C LYS A 141 -6.48 -7.32 22.11
N ILE A 142 -7.69 -7.79 21.82
CA ILE A 142 -8.75 -6.90 21.34
C ILE A 142 -9.17 -5.99 22.48
N VAL A 143 -9.00 -4.68 22.30
CA VAL A 143 -9.46 -3.67 23.25
C VAL A 143 -10.82 -3.08 22.86
N LYS A 144 -11.15 -3.17 21.57
CA LYS A 144 -12.41 -2.67 21.02
C LYS A 144 -12.81 -3.46 19.80
N SER A 145 -14.11 -3.73 19.68
CA SER A 145 -14.66 -4.41 18.52
C SER A 145 -16.13 -3.99 18.31
N VAL A 146 -16.46 -3.54 17.11
CA VAL A 146 -17.81 -3.07 16.73
C VAL A 146 -18.20 -3.72 15.42
N GLU A 147 -19.43 -4.24 15.32
CA GLU A 147 -19.92 -4.85 14.09
C GLU A 147 -19.93 -3.84 12.94
N VAL A 148 -19.47 -4.30 11.78
CA VAL A 148 -19.58 -3.52 10.55
C VAL A 148 -21.06 -3.43 10.15
N PRO A 149 -21.57 -2.27 9.74
CA PRO A 149 -22.92 -2.15 9.20
C PRO A 149 -23.16 -3.14 8.06
N THR A 150 -24.36 -3.72 8.01
CA THR A 150 -24.68 -4.81 7.06
C THR A 150 -24.54 -4.40 5.59
N ASP A 151 -24.84 -3.17 5.25
CA ASP A 151 -24.67 -2.59 3.92
C ASP A 151 -23.18 -2.38 3.55
N GLU A 152 -22.27 -2.43 4.53
CA GLU A 152 -20.83 -2.27 4.35
C GLU A 152 -20.04 -3.59 4.37
N GLU A 153 -20.65 -4.69 4.85
CA GLU A 153 -19.96 -5.98 5.04
C GLU A 153 -19.25 -6.48 3.75
N GLY A 154 -19.92 -6.39 2.61
CA GLY A 154 -19.39 -6.82 1.33
C GLY A 154 -18.13 -6.05 0.89
N PHE A 155 -18.02 -4.79 1.27
CA PHE A 155 -16.86 -3.97 0.93
C PHE A 155 -15.65 -4.30 1.80
N VAL A 156 -15.85 -4.45 3.11
CA VAL A 156 -14.73 -4.66 4.05
C VAL A 156 -14.19 -6.08 4.01
N THR A 157 -14.99 -7.05 3.57
CA THR A 157 -14.60 -8.47 3.46
C THR A 157 -14.21 -8.89 2.05
N GLY A 158 -14.40 -8.03 1.05
CA GLY A 158 -14.11 -8.31 -0.35
C GLY A 158 -12.63 -8.54 -0.65
N TYR A 159 -12.32 -8.91 -1.89
CA TYR A 159 -10.97 -9.27 -2.35
C TYR A 159 -9.92 -8.16 -2.12
N ARG A 160 -10.34 -6.89 -2.21
CA ARG A 160 -9.44 -5.74 -1.94
C ARG A 160 -9.30 -5.42 -0.46
N GLY A 161 -10.12 -6.02 0.39
CA GLY A 161 -10.11 -5.80 1.83
C GLY A 161 -10.43 -4.37 2.25
N ALA A 162 -10.45 -4.14 3.56
CA ALA A 162 -10.51 -2.81 4.12
C ALA A 162 -9.11 -2.16 4.01
N SER A 163 -8.91 -1.30 3.03
CA SER A 163 -7.74 -0.42 3.02
C SER A 163 -8.00 0.74 3.96
N PHE A 164 -7.29 0.77 5.08
CA PHE A 164 -7.38 1.88 6.02
C PHE A 164 -6.19 2.82 5.87
N GLU A 165 -6.50 4.11 5.83
CA GLU A 165 -5.54 5.15 6.15
C GLU A 165 -5.91 5.76 7.50
N ILE A 166 -4.94 6.34 8.21
CA ILE A 166 -5.15 6.92 9.53
C ILE A 166 -4.71 8.37 9.54
N SER A 167 -5.48 9.23 10.26
CA SER A 167 -5.07 10.62 10.46
C SER A 167 -3.76 10.72 11.25
N PRO A 168 -2.94 11.76 11.02
CA PRO A 168 -1.67 11.93 11.75
C PRO A 168 -1.80 12.01 13.27
N ASP A 169 -2.95 12.45 13.77
CA ASP A 169 -3.27 12.50 15.20
C ASP A 169 -3.84 11.18 15.76
N GLY A 170 -4.03 10.18 14.91
CA GLY A 170 -4.53 8.86 15.28
C GLY A 170 -6.04 8.79 15.58
N LYS A 171 -6.80 9.87 15.36
CA LYS A 171 -8.22 9.94 15.78
C LYS A 171 -9.20 9.42 14.77
N TYR A 172 -8.82 9.32 13.49
CA TYR A 172 -9.73 8.98 12.42
C TYR A 172 -9.14 7.92 11.49
N LEU A 173 -9.96 6.92 11.16
CA LEU A 173 -9.70 5.94 10.11
C LEU A 173 -10.49 6.32 8.86
N TYR A 174 -9.84 6.23 7.72
CA TYR A 174 -10.41 6.52 6.42
C TYR A 174 -10.50 5.25 5.59
N GLN A 175 -11.65 5.01 5.00
CA GLN A 175 -11.87 3.96 4.01
C GLN A 175 -12.18 4.59 2.66
N PHE A 176 -11.34 4.30 1.67
CA PHE A 176 -11.51 4.82 0.30
C PHE A 176 -12.13 3.74 -0.59
N ARG A 177 -13.35 4.01 -1.06
CA ARG A 177 -14.11 3.14 -1.95
C ARG A 177 -15.01 3.99 -2.88
N ASP A 178 -16.27 3.65 -3.09
CA ASP A 178 -17.31 4.45 -3.75
C ASP A 178 -17.77 5.66 -2.92
N ALA A 179 -17.39 5.69 -1.67
CA ALA A 179 -17.46 6.82 -0.77
C ALA A 179 -16.20 6.84 0.10
N VAL A 180 -15.84 7.99 0.67
CA VAL A 180 -14.84 8.06 1.72
C VAL A 180 -15.56 8.03 3.06
N ILE A 181 -15.42 6.93 3.79
CA ILE A 181 -16.00 6.77 5.12
C ILE A 181 -14.94 7.11 6.15
N ILE A 182 -15.29 7.97 7.09
CA ILE A 182 -14.42 8.43 8.16
C ILE A 182 -14.97 7.95 9.49
N LEU A 183 -14.23 7.07 10.16
CA LEU A 183 -14.58 6.50 11.44
C LEU A 183 -13.75 7.12 12.55
N SER A 184 -14.34 7.36 13.71
CA SER A 184 -13.61 7.67 14.93
C SER A 184 -12.83 6.44 15.41
N THR A 185 -11.57 6.57 15.78
CA THR A 185 -10.80 5.48 16.40
C THR A 185 -11.27 5.16 17.82
N ASP A 186 -12.01 6.07 18.47
CA ASP A 186 -12.48 5.87 19.83
C ASP A 186 -13.63 4.85 19.95
N ASP A 187 -14.55 4.82 18.99
CA ASP A 187 -15.74 3.98 19.07
C ASP A 187 -16.19 3.38 17.73
N PHE A 188 -15.40 3.56 16.68
CA PHE A 188 -15.67 3.17 15.29
C PHE A 188 -16.97 3.70 14.71
N LYS A 189 -17.54 4.75 15.32
CA LYS A 189 -18.68 5.43 14.72
C LYS A 189 -18.26 6.23 13.51
N GLU A 190 -19.13 6.23 12.50
CA GLU A 190 -19.00 7.13 11.36
C GLU A 190 -19.15 8.57 11.84
N VAL A 191 -18.12 9.38 11.61
CA VAL A 191 -18.13 10.81 11.92
C VAL A 191 -18.37 11.66 10.69
N ALA A 192 -18.08 11.12 9.50
CA ALA A 192 -18.39 11.74 8.23
C ALA A 192 -18.38 10.70 7.11
N LYS A 193 -19.16 10.97 6.07
CA LYS A 193 -19.16 10.25 4.81
C LYS A 193 -19.11 11.26 3.67
N ILE A 194 -18.13 11.12 2.79
CA ILE A 194 -18.05 11.91 1.56
C ILE A 194 -18.62 11.03 0.45
N ASP A 195 -19.79 11.39 -0.04
CA ASP A 195 -20.46 10.67 -1.12
C ASP A 195 -19.78 10.97 -2.45
N MET A 196 -19.13 9.96 -3.01
CA MET A 196 -18.43 10.07 -4.28
C MET A 196 -19.34 9.86 -5.50
N ALA A 197 -20.61 9.48 -5.27
CA ALA A 197 -21.61 9.39 -6.33
C ALA A 197 -22.13 10.74 -6.77
N LYS A 198 -21.97 11.77 -5.92
CA LYS A 198 -22.37 13.16 -6.19
C LYS A 198 -21.26 14.11 -5.83
N PRO A 199 -20.16 14.14 -6.60
CA PRO A 199 -19.06 15.03 -6.32
C PRO A 199 -19.48 16.49 -6.51
N ASP A 200 -18.94 17.38 -5.67
CA ASP A 200 -19.21 18.81 -5.75
C ASP A 200 -18.56 19.47 -6.99
N ASP A 201 -17.60 18.79 -7.61
CA ASP A 201 -16.90 19.29 -8.80
C ASP A 201 -17.77 19.16 -10.05
N GLN A 202 -17.91 20.27 -10.77
CA GLN A 202 -18.67 20.31 -12.02
C GLN A 202 -18.02 19.42 -13.10
N GLY A 203 -18.84 18.69 -13.83
CA GLY A 203 -18.39 17.83 -14.92
C GLY A 203 -17.87 16.46 -14.46
N MET A 204 -18.12 16.08 -13.23
CA MET A 204 -17.85 14.76 -12.72
C MET A 204 -19.14 14.05 -12.30
N GLU A 205 -19.24 12.78 -12.63
CA GLU A 205 -20.28 11.89 -12.10
C GLU A 205 -19.73 11.10 -10.89
N GLN A 206 -20.00 9.81 -10.84
CA GLN A 206 -19.49 8.95 -9.77
C GLN A 206 -17.97 8.83 -9.80
N ILE A 207 -17.30 9.11 -8.68
CA ILE A 207 -15.85 8.99 -8.53
C ILE A 207 -15.51 7.66 -7.85
N GLY A 208 -14.53 6.95 -8.41
CA GLY A 208 -13.92 5.78 -7.79
C GLY A 208 -12.42 5.99 -7.60
N PHE A 209 -11.88 5.51 -6.47
CA PHE A 209 -10.45 5.54 -6.19
C PHE A 209 -9.75 4.26 -6.58
N GLY A 210 -8.51 4.38 -7.12
CA GLY A 210 -7.58 3.28 -7.32
C GLY A 210 -6.80 2.94 -6.05
N MET A 211 -5.95 1.93 -6.15
CA MET A 211 -5.01 1.59 -5.07
C MET A 211 -3.80 2.52 -5.08
N SER A 212 -3.37 2.98 -3.90
CA SER A 212 -2.02 3.52 -3.72
C SER A 212 -1.06 2.35 -3.47
N LEU A 213 0.06 2.33 -4.19
CA LEU A 213 1.16 1.38 -3.99
C LEU A 213 2.35 2.02 -3.29
N ASP A 214 2.27 3.32 -3.01
CA ASP A 214 3.29 4.04 -2.25
C ASP A 214 3.22 3.64 -0.77
N THR A 215 4.09 2.73 -0.37
CA THR A 215 4.13 2.17 0.99
C THR A 215 4.71 3.14 2.02
N ILE A 216 5.43 4.17 1.59
CA ILE A 216 6.01 5.19 2.48
C ILE A 216 5.07 6.38 2.60
N GLY A 217 4.47 6.80 1.50
CA GLY A 217 3.50 7.89 1.48
C GLY A 217 4.03 9.27 1.91
N GLU A 218 3.18 10.26 1.82
CA GLU A 218 3.36 11.57 2.45
C GLU A 218 2.50 11.58 3.72
N PRO A 219 3.08 11.76 4.92
CA PRO A 219 2.30 11.75 6.16
C PRO A 219 1.13 12.73 6.11
N GLY A 220 -0.07 12.26 6.47
CA GLY A 220 -1.29 13.05 6.44
C GLY A 220 -1.96 13.17 5.07
N TYR A 221 -1.44 12.53 4.04
CA TYR A 221 -2.04 12.51 2.72
C TYR A 221 -2.25 11.09 2.20
N PHE A 222 -3.37 10.90 1.49
CA PHE A 222 -3.59 9.72 0.66
C PHE A 222 -3.56 10.15 -0.81
N VAL A 223 -2.69 9.54 -1.60
CA VAL A 223 -2.56 9.85 -3.03
C VAL A 223 -2.88 8.60 -3.84
N SER A 224 -3.81 8.72 -4.75
CA SER A 224 -4.16 7.63 -5.67
C SER A 224 -4.60 8.17 -7.03
N MET A 225 -4.86 7.25 -7.96
CA MET A 225 -5.63 7.60 -9.14
C MET A 225 -7.12 7.60 -8.79
N PHE A 226 -7.87 8.47 -9.43
CA PHE A 226 -9.32 8.40 -9.47
C PHE A 226 -9.81 8.14 -10.90
N ASN A 227 -11.01 7.67 -11.03
CA ASN A 227 -11.75 7.62 -12.29
C ASN A 227 -13.16 8.14 -12.06
N THR A 228 -13.71 8.75 -13.09
CA THR A 228 -15.09 9.22 -13.13
C THR A 228 -15.61 9.15 -14.56
N SER A 229 -16.91 9.33 -14.77
CA SER A 229 -17.50 9.42 -16.10
C SER A 229 -17.71 10.87 -16.48
N ASP A 230 -17.48 11.19 -17.75
CA ASP A 230 -17.91 12.44 -18.34
C ASP A 230 -19.45 12.47 -18.43
N PRO A 231 -20.14 13.50 -17.90
CA PRO A 231 -21.60 13.54 -17.88
C PRO A 231 -22.26 13.73 -19.26
N ILE A 232 -21.48 14.14 -20.28
CA ILE A 232 -22.01 14.41 -21.62
C ILE A 232 -21.81 13.20 -22.54
N VAL A 233 -20.58 12.71 -22.61
CA VAL A 233 -20.22 11.61 -23.53
C VAL A 233 -20.12 10.26 -22.85
N HIS A 234 -20.27 10.20 -21.52
CA HIS A 234 -20.21 9.02 -20.66
C HIS A 234 -18.90 8.21 -20.78
N ASN A 235 -17.85 8.82 -21.32
CA ASN A 235 -16.54 8.22 -21.37
C ASN A 235 -15.89 8.32 -19.99
N LYS A 236 -15.21 7.25 -19.60
CA LYS A 236 -14.41 7.29 -18.37
C LYS A 236 -13.20 8.20 -18.54
N ILE A 237 -13.01 9.09 -17.59
CA ILE A 237 -11.80 9.89 -17.44
C ILE A 237 -11.07 9.46 -16.18
N PHE A 238 -9.79 9.70 -16.13
CA PHE A 238 -8.96 9.42 -14.95
C PHE A 238 -8.03 10.57 -14.63
N GLY A 239 -7.48 10.56 -13.44
CA GLY A 239 -6.52 11.55 -12.98
C GLY A 239 -5.95 11.17 -11.62
N PHE A 240 -5.33 12.15 -10.97
CA PHE A 240 -4.81 12.01 -9.62
C PHE A 240 -5.75 12.62 -8.61
N ALA A 241 -5.89 11.94 -7.47
CA ALA A 241 -6.57 12.46 -6.29
C ALA A 241 -5.57 12.53 -5.13
N LYS A 242 -5.47 13.71 -4.50
CA LYS A 242 -4.72 13.90 -3.25
C LYS A 242 -5.70 14.29 -2.16
N PHE A 243 -5.86 13.40 -1.17
CA PHE A 243 -6.74 13.60 -0.03
C PHE A 243 -5.93 14.06 1.18
N ASP A 244 -6.29 15.20 1.77
CA ASP A 244 -5.73 15.70 3.03
C ASP A 244 -6.50 15.08 4.19
N LEU A 245 -5.86 14.15 4.90
CA LEU A 245 -6.45 13.40 6.01
C LEU A 245 -6.68 14.26 7.26
N THR A 246 -6.09 15.44 7.33
CA THR A 246 -6.30 16.38 8.43
C THR A 246 -7.48 17.31 8.15
N LYS A 247 -7.52 17.89 6.96
CA LYS A 247 -8.58 18.83 6.55
C LYS A 247 -9.81 18.11 6.01
N ARG A 248 -9.71 16.83 5.66
CA ARG A 248 -10.77 16.03 5.03
C ARG A 248 -11.22 16.59 3.69
N THR A 249 -10.27 17.09 2.92
CA THR A 249 -10.50 17.66 1.59
C THR A 249 -9.76 16.85 0.55
N VAL A 250 -10.28 16.83 -0.67
CA VAL A 250 -9.66 16.16 -1.81
C VAL A 250 -9.41 17.15 -2.93
N GLU A 251 -8.27 17.04 -3.56
CA GLU A 251 -7.92 17.76 -4.79
C GLU A 251 -7.90 16.76 -5.94
N TYR A 252 -8.67 17.02 -6.99
CA TYR A 252 -8.71 16.22 -8.21
C TYR A 252 -7.95 16.90 -9.33
N LYS A 253 -7.10 16.15 -10.01
CA LYS A 253 -6.34 16.60 -11.19
C LYS A 253 -6.63 15.65 -12.36
N PRO A 254 -7.62 15.94 -13.20
CA PRO A 254 -7.94 15.13 -14.36
C PRO A 254 -6.78 15.10 -15.37
N ILE A 255 -6.58 13.93 -16.01
CA ILE A 255 -5.56 13.72 -17.05
C ILE A 255 -6.21 13.55 -18.41
N GLY A 256 -7.20 12.69 -18.53
CA GLY A 256 -7.85 12.39 -19.81
C GLY A 256 -8.61 11.07 -19.81
N PRO A 257 -8.88 10.50 -20.98
CA PRO A 257 -9.61 9.24 -21.12
C PRO A 257 -8.94 8.10 -20.34
N ALA A 258 -9.72 7.37 -19.54
CA ALA A 258 -9.23 6.25 -18.77
C ALA A 258 -8.94 5.04 -19.66
N PRO A 259 -7.78 4.39 -19.54
CA PRO A 259 -7.54 3.10 -20.20
C PRO A 259 -8.42 2.01 -19.55
N PRO A 260 -8.60 0.85 -20.23
CA PRO A 260 -9.49 -0.20 -19.75
C PRO A 260 -9.16 -0.72 -18.36
N THR A 261 -7.88 -0.84 -18.03
CA THR A 261 -7.43 -1.29 -16.71
C THR A 261 -6.11 -0.64 -16.34
N MET A 262 -6.02 -0.15 -15.13
CA MET A 262 -4.80 0.37 -14.52
C MET A 262 -4.52 -0.38 -13.22
N ALA A 263 -3.25 -0.66 -12.95
CA ALA A 263 -2.78 -1.07 -11.65
C ALA A 263 -2.85 0.12 -10.66
N GLY A 264 -2.40 -0.07 -9.43
CA GLY A 264 -2.32 1.04 -8.47
C GLY A 264 -1.31 2.13 -8.89
N LEU A 265 -1.30 3.22 -8.16
CA LEU A 265 -0.38 4.34 -8.35
C LEU A 265 0.84 4.16 -7.43
N GLN A 266 2.03 4.24 -8.00
CA GLN A 266 3.29 4.38 -7.27
C GLN A 266 3.80 5.80 -7.44
N VAL A 267 3.84 6.56 -6.36
CA VAL A 267 4.45 7.89 -6.34
C VAL A 267 5.94 7.74 -6.08
N ALA A 268 6.76 8.49 -6.81
CA ALA A 268 8.20 8.49 -6.61
C ALA A 268 8.59 9.27 -5.34
N PRO A 269 9.74 8.98 -4.73
CA PRO A 269 10.22 9.69 -3.54
C PRO A 269 10.37 11.21 -3.73
N ASP A 270 10.59 11.67 -4.97
CA ASP A 270 10.67 13.09 -5.33
C ASP A 270 9.32 13.82 -5.24
N LYS A 271 8.20 13.08 -5.10
CA LYS A 271 6.82 13.56 -5.09
C LYS A 271 6.43 14.38 -6.32
N LYS A 272 7.20 14.27 -7.41
CA LYS A 272 6.95 14.93 -8.70
C LYS A 272 6.58 13.94 -9.80
N SER A 273 7.07 12.71 -9.68
CA SER A 273 6.86 11.64 -10.65
C SER A 273 5.95 10.57 -10.06
N ALA A 274 5.16 9.94 -10.91
CA ALA A 274 4.35 8.79 -10.53
C ALA A 274 4.27 7.77 -11.68
N TYR A 275 3.92 6.54 -11.35
CA TYR A 275 3.91 5.43 -12.29
C TYR A 275 2.68 4.56 -12.07
N THR A 276 2.18 3.99 -13.18
CA THR A 276 1.18 2.91 -13.16
C THR A 276 1.50 1.90 -14.25
N ILE A 277 0.84 0.75 -14.22
CA ILE A 277 0.86 -0.20 -15.32
C ILE A 277 -0.54 -0.30 -15.89
N VAL A 278 -0.65 0.00 -17.17
CA VAL A 278 -1.87 -0.08 -17.97
C VAL A 278 -1.93 -1.44 -18.63
N THR A 279 -3.09 -2.09 -18.57
CA THR A 279 -3.37 -3.32 -19.33
C THR A 279 -4.45 -3.02 -20.34
N GLN A 280 -4.16 -3.28 -21.62
CA GLN A 280 -5.08 -3.13 -22.74
C GLN A 280 -5.37 -4.50 -23.37
N GLY A 281 -6.48 -4.60 -24.09
CA GLY A 281 -6.88 -5.84 -24.75
C GLY A 281 -7.37 -6.92 -23.78
N SER A 282 -7.71 -8.07 -24.33
CA SER A 282 -8.23 -9.23 -23.59
C SER A 282 -7.61 -10.53 -24.07
N LEU A 283 -7.57 -11.53 -23.22
CA LEU A 283 -7.04 -12.87 -23.51
C LEU A 283 -5.65 -12.83 -24.16
N GLY A 284 -5.46 -13.44 -25.31
CA GLY A 284 -4.17 -13.51 -26.02
C GLY A 284 -3.67 -12.19 -26.61
N ASN A 285 -4.53 -11.16 -26.65
CA ASN A 285 -4.19 -9.83 -27.17
C ASN A 285 -3.87 -8.81 -26.05
N LYS A 286 -3.58 -9.28 -24.84
CA LYS A 286 -3.19 -8.39 -23.74
C LYS A 286 -1.85 -7.72 -24.03
N ARG A 287 -1.83 -6.39 -23.84
CA ARG A 287 -0.62 -5.55 -23.84
C ARG A 287 -0.53 -4.83 -22.51
N CYS A 288 0.65 -4.76 -21.95
CA CYS A 288 0.92 -4.05 -20.69
C CYS A 288 1.94 -2.97 -20.95
N GLU A 289 1.69 -1.79 -20.40
CA GLU A 289 2.55 -0.63 -20.55
C GLU A 289 2.81 0.01 -19.20
N ILE A 290 4.06 0.35 -18.90
CA ILE A 290 4.38 1.27 -17.81
C ILE A 290 4.07 2.68 -18.33
N TRP A 291 3.30 3.44 -17.56
CA TRP A 291 3.07 4.86 -17.80
C TRP A 291 3.73 5.67 -16.69
N ALA A 292 4.55 6.62 -17.10
CA ALA A 292 5.17 7.61 -16.23
C ALA A 292 4.45 8.95 -16.36
N PHE A 293 4.25 9.62 -15.23
CA PHE A 293 3.54 10.89 -15.13
C PHE A 293 4.40 11.94 -14.45
N ASP A 294 4.19 13.18 -14.81
CA ASP A 294 4.56 14.35 -14.04
C ASP A 294 3.33 14.81 -13.23
N LEU A 295 3.43 14.79 -11.90
CA LEU A 295 2.32 15.12 -11.00
C LEU A 295 1.97 16.62 -10.98
N ASN A 296 2.90 17.49 -11.36
CA ASN A 296 2.66 18.94 -11.40
C ASN A 296 1.87 19.33 -12.64
N SER A 297 2.33 18.87 -13.80
CA SER A 297 1.66 19.16 -15.09
C SER A 297 0.52 18.19 -15.41
N THR A 298 0.34 17.12 -14.63
CA THR A 298 -0.66 16.04 -14.84
C THR A 298 -0.57 15.41 -16.24
N ARG A 299 0.63 15.27 -16.78
CA ARG A 299 0.84 14.72 -18.12
C ARG A 299 1.53 13.37 -18.05
N ILE A 300 1.17 12.49 -18.99
CA ILE A 300 1.95 11.30 -19.31
C ILE A 300 3.25 11.78 -19.96
N THR A 301 4.37 11.49 -19.32
CA THR A 301 5.70 11.90 -19.80
C THR A 301 6.35 10.83 -20.66
N LYS A 302 6.04 9.57 -20.38
CA LYS A 302 6.60 8.43 -21.10
C LYS A 302 5.71 7.20 -20.95
N THR A 303 5.73 6.35 -21.97
CA THR A 303 5.12 5.02 -21.95
C THR A 303 6.10 3.99 -22.49
N GLN A 304 6.04 2.77 -21.97
CA GLN A 304 6.86 1.65 -22.43
C GLN A 304 6.10 0.35 -22.33
N GLU A 305 6.02 -0.38 -23.45
CA GLU A 305 5.45 -1.72 -23.47
C GLU A 305 6.31 -2.71 -22.68
N VAL A 306 5.69 -3.56 -21.88
CA VAL A 306 6.33 -4.57 -21.03
C VAL A 306 5.58 -5.89 -21.12
N GLY A 307 6.23 -6.99 -20.75
CA GLY A 307 5.60 -8.31 -20.71
C GLY A 307 4.43 -8.36 -19.72
N CYS A 308 3.26 -8.77 -20.18
CA CYS A 308 2.12 -8.99 -19.30
C CYS A 308 2.29 -10.25 -18.46
N ARG A 309 1.96 -10.14 -17.17
CA ARG A 309 1.81 -11.28 -16.26
C ARG A 309 0.34 -11.47 -15.88
N SER A 310 -0.06 -12.68 -15.53
CA SER A 310 -1.46 -12.98 -15.14
C SER A 310 -1.85 -12.32 -13.82
N ARG A 311 -0.91 -12.28 -12.89
CA ARG A 311 -0.99 -11.59 -11.60
C ARG A 311 0.32 -10.88 -11.35
N PHE A 312 0.25 -9.59 -11.12
CA PHE A 312 1.41 -8.78 -10.83
C PHE A 312 1.04 -7.56 -9.97
N THR A 313 2.04 -7.04 -9.32
CA THR A 313 2.06 -5.72 -8.71
C THR A 313 3.40 -5.07 -9.04
N PHE A 314 3.58 -3.84 -8.66
CA PHE A 314 4.86 -3.18 -8.85
C PHE A 314 5.19 -2.26 -7.67
N ALA A 315 6.44 -1.92 -7.56
CA ALA A 315 6.97 -1.05 -6.53
C ALA A 315 8.15 -0.25 -7.10
N MET A 316 8.66 0.69 -6.32
CA MET A 316 9.80 1.52 -6.68
C MET A 316 10.92 1.38 -5.67
N SER A 317 12.17 1.56 -6.10
CA SER A 317 13.33 1.67 -5.22
C SER A 317 13.22 2.90 -4.31
N ALA A 318 13.87 2.83 -3.14
CA ALA A 318 13.89 3.93 -2.19
C ALA A 318 14.49 5.22 -2.77
N ASP A 319 15.42 5.12 -3.71
CA ASP A 319 16.04 6.26 -4.42
C ASP A 319 15.24 6.73 -5.65
N GLY A 320 14.14 6.08 -5.98
CA GLY A 320 13.28 6.41 -7.11
C GLY A 320 13.85 6.09 -8.50
N LYS A 321 14.97 5.35 -8.59
CA LYS A 321 15.63 5.10 -9.88
C LYS A 321 15.21 3.81 -10.55
N LYS A 322 14.60 2.88 -9.84
CA LYS A 322 14.17 1.58 -10.37
C LYS A 322 12.70 1.33 -10.12
N LEU A 323 12.08 0.64 -11.04
CA LEU A 323 10.74 0.05 -10.89
C LEU A 323 10.88 -1.48 -10.88
N TYR A 324 10.13 -2.12 -10.00
CA TYR A 324 10.08 -3.57 -9.83
C TYR A 324 8.70 -4.08 -10.20
N ILE A 325 8.61 -4.91 -11.26
CA ILE A 325 7.38 -5.63 -11.58
C ILE A 325 7.54 -7.05 -11.06
N TYR A 326 6.66 -7.46 -10.16
CA TYR A 326 6.70 -8.79 -9.54
C TYR A 326 5.29 -9.35 -9.33
N GLY A 327 5.20 -10.64 -9.06
CA GLY A 327 3.96 -11.33 -8.73
C GLY A 327 4.27 -12.48 -7.78
N ALA A 328 3.29 -13.36 -7.52
CA ALA A 328 3.56 -14.64 -6.91
C ALA A 328 4.56 -15.40 -7.80
N GLY A 329 5.74 -15.73 -7.26
CA GLY A 329 6.85 -16.35 -7.98
C GLY A 329 8.21 -15.89 -7.45
N PHE A 330 9.27 -16.22 -8.18
CA PHE A 330 10.64 -16.12 -7.73
C PHE A 330 11.39 -14.89 -8.27
N GLU A 331 10.79 -14.14 -9.19
CA GLU A 331 11.52 -13.15 -9.99
C GLU A 331 10.91 -11.75 -9.89
N PHE A 332 11.78 -10.76 -9.83
CA PHE A 332 11.48 -9.35 -10.05
C PHE A 332 12.05 -8.91 -11.40
N ASP A 333 11.22 -8.33 -12.25
CA ASP A 333 11.68 -7.61 -13.42
C ASP A 333 12.04 -6.18 -13.01
N VAL A 334 13.29 -5.79 -13.27
CA VAL A 334 13.85 -4.50 -12.88
C VAL A 334 13.89 -3.60 -14.09
N TYR A 335 13.28 -2.43 -13.97
CA TYR A 335 13.25 -1.39 -14.98
C TYR A 335 13.93 -0.12 -14.47
N ASP A 336 14.58 0.62 -15.35
CA ASP A 336 15.02 1.97 -15.06
C ASP A 336 13.82 2.93 -15.03
N ALA A 337 13.64 3.68 -13.95
CA ALA A 337 12.47 4.52 -13.78
C ALA A 337 12.44 5.74 -14.73
N ALA A 338 13.60 6.28 -15.11
CA ALA A 338 13.69 7.43 -16.00
C ALA A 338 13.48 7.07 -17.47
N THR A 339 14.01 5.91 -17.88
CA THR A 339 13.93 5.46 -19.29
C THR A 339 12.81 4.47 -19.54
N LEU A 340 12.28 3.81 -18.50
CA LEU A 340 11.34 2.71 -18.50
C LEU A 340 11.89 1.44 -19.19
N GLN A 341 13.18 1.36 -19.43
CA GLN A 341 13.80 0.22 -20.09
C GLN A 341 14.06 -0.91 -19.11
N PHE A 342 13.80 -2.13 -19.55
CA PHE A 342 14.17 -3.33 -18.81
C PHE A 342 15.69 -3.38 -18.61
N GLN A 343 16.12 -3.61 -17.37
CA GLN A 343 17.51 -3.73 -17.02
C GLN A 343 17.94 -5.18 -16.81
N LYS A 344 17.20 -5.90 -15.98
CA LYS A 344 17.52 -7.27 -15.57
C LYS A 344 16.39 -7.94 -14.81
N LYS A 345 16.56 -9.22 -14.53
CA LYS A 345 15.76 -9.96 -13.55
C LYS A 345 16.58 -10.20 -12.30
N TRP A 346 15.90 -10.11 -11.17
CA TRP A 346 16.42 -10.62 -9.91
C TRP A 346 15.68 -11.89 -9.53
N ASP A 347 16.42 -12.95 -9.25
CA ASP A 347 15.90 -14.16 -8.64
C ASP A 347 16.02 -14.04 -7.13
N THR A 348 14.89 -14.12 -6.43
CA THR A 348 14.83 -14.05 -4.98
C THR A 348 15.12 -15.40 -4.32
N GLY A 349 15.14 -16.48 -5.11
CA GLY A 349 15.24 -17.85 -4.60
C GLY A 349 14.05 -18.30 -3.74
N ASN A 350 12.94 -17.53 -3.77
CA ASN A 350 11.77 -17.77 -2.92
C ASN A 350 10.49 -17.35 -3.63
N ASP A 351 9.40 -18.05 -3.35
CA ASP A 351 8.08 -17.67 -3.82
C ASP A 351 7.58 -16.46 -3.04
N VAL A 352 7.57 -15.31 -3.70
CA VAL A 352 7.25 -14.01 -3.11
C VAL A 352 5.75 -13.83 -3.02
N THR A 353 5.27 -13.28 -1.91
CA THR A 353 3.86 -12.91 -1.76
C THR A 353 3.57 -11.52 -2.33
N MET A 354 2.32 -11.25 -2.64
CA MET A 354 1.86 -9.94 -3.13
C MET A 354 1.31 -9.06 -2.00
N GLY A 355 1.71 -9.31 -0.75
CA GLY A 355 1.25 -8.57 0.43
C GLY A 355 1.85 -7.17 0.61
N GLY A 356 2.60 -6.71 -0.35
CA GLY A 356 3.30 -5.41 -0.35
C GLY A 356 4.82 -5.58 -0.39
N LEU A 357 5.47 -4.52 -0.88
CA LEU A 357 6.92 -4.37 -0.86
C LEU A 357 7.25 -3.01 -0.27
N ILE A 358 8.10 -2.98 0.72
CA ILE A 358 8.55 -1.76 1.38
C ILE A 358 10.02 -1.54 0.98
N ALA A 359 10.31 -0.38 0.40
CA ALA A 359 11.66 0.02 0.00
C ALA A 359 12.13 1.15 0.91
N LEU A 360 13.18 0.90 1.71
CA LEU A 360 13.78 1.90 2.60
C LEU A 360 15.22 2.22 2.19
N PRO A 361 15.68 3.46 2.40
CA PRO A 361 17.05 3.88 2.13
C PRO A 361 18.12 3.07 2.83
#